data_03dc499d221d857b4fd11f8ca6ee4434
#
_entry.id   03dc499d221d857b4fd11f8ca6ee4434
#
_cell.length_a   1.000
_cell.length_b   1.000
_cell.length_c   1.000
_cell.angle_alpha   90.00
_cell.angle_beta   90.00
_cell.angle_gamma   90.00
#
_symmetry.space_group_name_H-M   'P 1'
#
loop_
_entity.id
_entity.type
_entity.pdbx_description
1 polymer ?
#
loop_
_entity_poly.entity_id
_entity_poly.type
_entity_poly.pdbx_seq_one_letter_code
_entity_poly.pdbx_strand_id
1 'polypeptide(L)'
;MMLTLTLALADTQVQDDAGLFTADEIAEISAICDRIESAYQVDMFVLTSRDVPSGQTTAYADDYFDYNGLGMGDDRAGMLYLIDMSNRKCWISTCGIMIDYITDEREEGILDAGWDEMLDKEYGQSVIKALKQTEKYLKQGRTSGQFRYDEVTGRRLTELYEPENTLTGMEILIAAIAGLAVMGIFIASVSGKYSLKGSTYSYDLNGLASVKLSRNDSHFVREHVTRVKHPDPPSSSHSGSSHGSGTHVSSSGATHGGGGRSF
;
A
#
# COMPACT_ATOMS: atom_id res chain seq x y z
N MET A 1 31.88 -19.97 41.82
CA MET A 1 31.51 -19.64 40.43
C MET A 1 30.26 -18.79 40.51
N MET A 2 30.45 -17.45 40.53
CA MET A 2 29.35 -16.50 40.59
C MET A 2 28.79 -16.34 39.18
N LEU A 3 27.53 -16.75 38.99
CA LEU A 3 26.80 -16.54 37.79
C LEU A 3 26.33 -15.07 37.78
N THR A 4 27.05 -14.20 37.09
CA THR A 4 26.60 -12.83 36.81
C THR A 4 25.47 -12.94 35.81
N LEU A 5 24.26 -12.83 36.30
CA LEU A 5 23.07 -12.60 35.48
C LEU A 5 23.20 -11.19 34.91
N THR A 6 23.73 -11.05 33.72
CA THR A 6 23.57 -9.84 32.93
C THR A 6 22.09 -9.75 32.59
N LEU A 7 21.36 -8.92 33.34
CA LEU A 7 20.07 -8.42 32.89
C LEU A 7 20.42 -7.64 31.61
N ALA A 8 20.16 -8.21 30.44
CA ALA A 8 20.01 -7.43 29.24
C ALA A 8 18.84 -6.47 29.58
N LEU A 9 19.13 -5.17 29.61
CA LEU A 9 18.10 -4.16 29.48
C LEU A 9 17.40 -4.51 28.16
N ALA A 10 16.23 -5.12 28.25
CA ALA A 10 15.35 -5.21 27.11
C ALA A 10 15.16 -3.76 26.64
N ASP A 11 15.52 -3.49 25.41
CA ASP A 11 15.19 -2.25 24.73
C ASP A 11 13.65 -2.16 24.79
N THR A 12 13.14 -1.37 25.75
CA THR A 12 11.71 -1.36 26.01
C THR A 12 11.06 -0.47 24.97
N GLN A 13 10.50 -1.07 23.93
CA GLN A 13 9.76 -0.40 22.87
C GLN A 13 8.46 0.24 23.36
N VAL A 14 8.15 0.10 24.65
CA VAL A 14 6.96 0.67 25.28
C VAL A 14 7.36 1.42 26.52
N GLN A 15 7.05 2.72 26.56
CA GLN A 15 7.17 3.56 27.75
C GLN A 15 5.79 4.09 28.14
N ASP A 16 5.23 3.53 29.19
CA ASP A 16 3.90 3.90 29.68
C ASP A 16 3.98 4.83 30.91
N ASP A 17 4.43 6.07 30.70
CA ASP A 17 4.55 7.07 31.78
C ASP A 17 3.18 7.53 32.30
N ALA A 18 2.16 7.44 31.47
CA ALA A 18 0.80 7.79 31.89
C ALA A 18 0.07 6.66 32.64
N GLY A 19 0.64 5.44 32.70
CA GLY A 19 0.05 4.29 33.36
C GLY A 19 -1.30 3.88 32.77
N LEU A 20 -1.36 3.76 31.44
CA LEU A 20 -2.59 3.48 30.70
C LEU A 20 -2.76 2.01 30.36
N PHE A 21 -1.67 1.23 30.40
CA PHE A 21 -1.65 -0.14 29.92
C PHE A 21 -1.57 -1.15 31.07
N THR A 22 -2.17 -2.29 30.89
CA THR A 22 -1.96 -3.46 31.74
C THR A 22 -0.64 -4.15 31.34
N ALA A 23 -0.11 -4.99 32.25
CA ALA A 23 1.11 -5.76 31.97
C ALA A 23 0.96 -6.70 30.76
N ASP A 24 -0.23 -7.27 30.54
CA ASP A 24 -0.52 -8.16 29.42
C ASP A 24 -0.55 -7.36 28.10
N GLU A 25 -1.11 -6.15 28.10
CA GLU A 25 -1.10 -5.26 26.95
C GLU A 25 0.30 -4.78 26.59
N ILE A 26 1.12 -4.41 27.57
CA ILE A 26 2.53 -4.07 27.36
C ILE A 26 3.27 -5.23 26.67
N ALA A 27 3.06 -6.46 27.15
CA ALA A 27 3.68 -7.63 26.56
C ALA A 27 3.19 -7.89 25.11
N GLU A 28 1.89 -7.72 24.84
CA GLU A 28 1.35 -7.85 23.47
C GLU A 28 1.89 -6.75 22.55
N ILE A 29 1.91 -5.50 22.99
CA ILE A 29 2.43 -4.35 22.24
C ILE A 29 3.91 -4.59 21.88
N SER A 30 4.74 -4.95 22.89
CA SER A 30 6.17 -5.23 22.66
C SER A 30 6.36 -6.38 21.66
N ALA A 31 5.59 -7.45 21.77
CA ALA A 31 5.68 -8.57 20.84
C ALA A 31 5.30 -8.19 19.39
N ILE A 32 4.38 -7.21 19.21
CA ILE A 32 4.05 -6.69 17.88
C ILE A 32 5.20 -5.82 17.35
N CYS A 33 5.77 -4.95 18.19
CA CYS A 33 6.91 -4.10 17.84
C CYS A 33 8.12 -4.96 17.43
N ASP A 34 8.51 -5.95 18.24
CA ASP A 34 9.59 -6.90 17.94
C ASP A 34 9.40 -7.60 16.59
N ARG A 35 8.17 -7.99 16.29
CA ARG A 35 7.84 -8.66 15.04
C ARG A 35 7.99 -7.75 13.84
N ILE A 36 7.51 -6.50 13.96
CA ILE A 36 7.64 -5.48 12.91
C ILE A 36 9.12 -5.16 12.69
N GLU A 37 9.86 -4.90 13.76
CA GLU A 37 11.29 -4.61 13.72
C GLU A 37 12.08 -5.72 13.01
N SER A 38 11.87 -6.96 13.42
CA SER A 38 12.55 -8.12 12.83
C SER A 38 12.20 -8.33 11.35
N ALA A 39 10.95 -8.04 10.95
CA ALA A 39 10.47 -8.29 9.58
C ALA A 39 10.83 -7.17 8.60
N TYR A 40 10.83 -5.92 9.06
CA TYR A 40 10.91 -4.75 8.17
C TYR A 40 12.14 -3.87 8.43
N GLN A 41 12.93 -4.17 9.47
CA GLN A 41 14.13 -3.41 9.89
C GLN A 41 13.80 -1.94 10.13
N VAL A 42 12.71 -1.69 10.83
CA VAL A 42 12.23 -0.38 11.28
C VAL A 42 11.93 -0.43 12.77
N ASP A 43 12.26 0.63 13.49
CA ASP A 43 12.01 0.74 14.92
C ASP A 43 10.55 1.14 15.18
N MET A 44 9.94 0.53 16.19
CA MET A 44 8.57 0.81 16.59
C MET A 44 8.52 1.13 18.08
N PHE A 45 8.09 2.33 18.42
CA PHE A 45 8.04 2.78 19.81
C PHE A 45 6.66 3.31 20.21
N VAL A 46 6.22 2.96 21.41
CA VAL A 46 4.95 3.43 22.00
C VAL A 46 5.24 4.22 23.26
N LEU A 47 4.75 5.45 23.31
CA LEU A 47 4.91 6.37 24.42
C LEU A 47 3.55 6.85 24.92
N THR A 48 3.35 6.82 26.23
CA THR A 48 2.24 7.54 26.87
C THR A 48 2.78 8.61 27.81
N SER A 49 2.19 9.81 27.80
CA SER A 49 2.66 10.89 28.67
C SER A 49 1.53 11.77 29.20
N ARG A 50 1.74 12.30 30.42
CA ARG A 50 0.88 13.35 31.03
C ARG A 50 1.60 14.68 31.16
N ASP A 51 2.85 14.78 30.67
CA ASP A 51 3.73 15.92 30.90
C ASP A 51 4.03 16.69 29.58
N VAL A 52 3.23 16.46 28.54
CA VAL A 52 3.38 17.16 27.26
C VAL A 52 2.89 18.60 27.41
N PRO A 53 3.73 19.60 27.09
CA PRO A 53 3.31 21.02 27.17
C PRO A 53 2.13 21.31 26.22
N SER A 54 1.28 22.26 26.61
CA SER A 54 0.08 22.59 25.85
C SER A 54 0.41 23.02 24.43
N GLY A 55 -0.21 22.33 23.46
CA GLY A 55 -0.05 22.57 22.02
C GLY A 55 1.28 22.09 21.42
N GLN A 56 2.09 21.34 22.17
CA GLN A 56 3.41 20.90 21.72
C GLN A 56 3.49 19.38 21.44
N THR A 57 2.36 18.72 21.20
CA THR A 57 2.32 17.26 20.99
C THR A 57 3.27 16.80 19.88
N THR A 58 3.26 17.47 18.73
CA THR A 58 4.14 17.17 17.60
C THR A 58 5.61 17.32 17.99
N ALA A 59 6.01 18.50 18.44
CA ALA A 59 7.41 18.76 18.81
C ALA A 59 7.89 17.81 19.92
N TYR A 60 7.02 17.46 20.88
CA TYR A 60 7.35 16.53 21.94
C TYR A 60 7.62 15.12 21.41
N ALA A 61 6.79 14.65 20.46
CA ALA A 61 6.96 13.32 19.87
C ALA A 61 8.26 13.26 19.06
N ASP A 62 8.53 14.25 18.22
CA ASP A 62 9.72 14.31 17.37
C ASP A 62 11.00 14.47 18.21
N ASP A 63 11.00 15.36 19.18
CA ASP A 63 12.11 15.56 20.10
C ASP A 63 12.39 14.29 20.92
N TYR A 64 11.32 13.60 21.38
CA TYR A 64 11.48 12.33 22.07
C TYR A 64 12.13 11.28 21.18
N PHE A 65 11.66 11.15 19.95
CA PHE A 65 12.25 10.24 18.95
C PHE A 65 13.73 10.54 18.73
N ASP A 66 14.07 11.80 18.55
CA ASP A 66 15.43 12.24 18.23
C ASP A 66 16.40 12.10 19.41
N TYR A 67 16.03 12.61 20.58
CA TYR A 67 16.92 12.64 21.74
C TYR A 67 17.12 11.26 22.40
N ASN A 68 16.18 10.33 22.23
CA ASN A 68 16.35 8.96 22.70
C ASN A 68 17.01 8.04 21.65
N GLY A 69 17.36 8.59 20.47
CA GLY A 69 18.10 7.86 19.44
C GLY A 69 17.27 6.75 18.80
N LEU A 70 15.94 6.92 18.76
CA LEU A 70 15.05 5.95 18.13
C LEU A 70 15.27 5.89 16.62
N GLY A 71 14.84 4.79 16.02
CA GLY A 71 14.98 4.50 14.58
C GLY A 71 16.20 3.67 14.24
N MET A 72 16.05 2.81 13.25
CA MET A 72 17.07 1.87 12.79
C MET A 72 17.84 2.39 11.57
N GLY A 73 19.11 2.04 11.49
CA GLY A 73 19.98 2.37 10.37
C GLY A 73 20.37 3.84 10.28
N ASP A 74 21.06 4.20 9.19
CA ASP A 74 21.59 5.54 8.97
C ASP A 74 20.48 6.60 8.73
N ASP A 75 19.34 6.17 8.18
CA ASP A 75 18.17 6.99 7.92
C ASP A 75 17.18 7.04 9.10
N ARG A 76 17.52 6.36 10.22
CA ARG A 76 16.71 6.31 11.44
C ARG A 76 15.27 5.88 11.18
N ALA A 77 15.11 4.81 10.40
CA ALA A 77 13.80 4.28 10.03
C ALA A 77 13.01 3.85 11.26
N GLY A 78 11.90 4.53 11.52
CA GLY A 78 11.07 4.20 12.69
C GLY A 78 9.79 4.99 12.78
N MET A 79 8.94 4.56 13.72
CA MET A 79 7.67 5.18 14.06
C MET A 79 7.48 5.22 15.59
N LEU A 80 7.12 6.38 16.10
CA LEU A 80 6.69 6.58 17.48
C LEU A 80 5.18 6.84 17.51
N TYR A 81 4.45 6.05 18.30
CA TYR A 81 3.04 6.27 18.61
C TYR A 81 2.90 6.87 20.00
N LEU A 82 2.47 8.14 20.07
CA LEU A 82 2.30 8.89 21.33
C LEU A 82 0.82 8.99 21.71
N ILE A 83 0.50 8.62 22.97
CA ILE A 83 -0.74 9.01 23.61
C ILE A 83 -0.45 10.18 24.57
N ASP A 84 -0.82 11.36 24.16
CA ASP A 84 -0.68 12.60 24.95
C ASP A 84 -1.96 12.84 25.75
N MET A 85 -1.92 12.49 27.05
CA MET A 85 -3.05 12.66 27.96
C MET A 85 -3.25 14.11 28.38
N SER A 86 -2.20 14.96 28.31
CA SER A 86 -2.27 16.36 28.67
C SER A 86 -3.10 17.17 27.67
N ASN A 87 -2.89 16.92 26.38
CA ASN A 87 -3.58 17.60 25.29
C ASN A 87 -4.72 16.74 24.69
N ARG A 88 -4.96 15.55 25.24
CA ARG A 88 -5.97 14.61 24.73
C ARG A 88 -5.78 14.32 23.25
N LYS A 89 -4.59 13.90 22.87
CA LYS A 89 -4.22 13.71 21.47
C LYS A 89 -3.41 12.43 21.28
N CYS A 90 -3.72 11.66 20.23
CA CYS A 90 -2.83 10.64 19.69
C CYS A 90 -1.99 11.27 18.58
N TRP A 91 -0.71 10.94 18.55
CA TRP A 91 0.21 11.41 17.53
C TRP A 91 1.08 10.28 17.02
N ILE A 92 1.29 10.24 15.71
CA ILE A 92 2.24 9.36 15.06
C ILE A 92 3.37 10.25 14.55
N SER A 93 4.61 9.94 14.93
CA SER A 93 5.82 10.54 14.35
C SER A 93 6.57 9.47 13.58
N THR A 94 6.96 9.74 12.34
CA THR A 94 7.69 8.82 11.46
C THR A 94 9.01 9.43 11.02
N CYS A 95 10.04 8.58 10.85
CA CYS A 95 11.35 9.01 10.38
C CYS A 95 11.92 8.00 9.36
N GLY A 96 12.84 8.47 8.53
CA GLY A 96 13.51 7.65 7.52
C GLY A 96 12.54 7.11 6.45
N ILE A 97 12.70 5.85 6.12
CA ILE A 97 11.84 5.18 5.11
C ILE A 97 10.39 5.05 5.59
N MET A 98 10.11 5.11 6.90
CA MET A 98 8.75 5.01 7.43
C MET A 98 7.84 6.13 6.92
N ILE A 99 8.38 7.33 6.65
CA ILE A 99 7.65 8.43 6.01
C ILE A 99 7.05 8.00 4.66
N ASP A 100 7.74 7.13 3.92
CA ASP A 100 7.27 6.65 2.62
C ASP A 100 6.25 5.51 2.72
N TYR A 101 6.32 4.72 3.79
CA TYR A 101 5.36 3.66 4.04
C TYR A 101 4.05 4.17 4.64
N ILE A 102 4.16 5.15 5.53
CA ILE A 102 3.02 5.73 6.26
C ILE A 102 2.73 7.10 5.68
N THR A 103 1.88 7.13 4.67
CA THR A 103 1.35 8.37 4.08
C THR A 103 0.28 8.97 4.98
N ASP A 104 -0.10 10.23 4.76
CA ASP A 104 -1.15 10.92 5.54
C ASP A 104 -2.45 10.10 5.59
N GLU A 105 -2.85 9.49 4.47
CA GLU A 105 -4.03 8.60 4.40
C GLU A 105 -3.86 7.36 5.28
N ARG A 106 -2.64 6.77 5.31
CA ARG A 106 -2.36 5.59 6.12
C ARG A 106 -2.26 5.92 7.61
N GLU A 107 -1.76 7.09 7.96
CA GLU A 107 -1.79 7.58 9.35
C GLU A 107 -3.21 7.68 9.88
N GLU A 108 -4.11 8.30 9.11
CA GLU A 108 -5.52 8.32 9.47
C GLU A 108 -6.09 6.91 9.62
N GLY A 109 -5.75 6.01 8.70
CA GLY A 109 -6.18 4.62 8.77
C GLY A 109 -5.60 3.84 9.98
N ILE A 110 -4.41 4.19 10.46
CA ILE A 110 -3.84 3.63 11.69
C ILE A 110 -4.60 4.13 12.91
N LEU A 111 -4.86 5.44 12.98
CA LEU A 111 -5.65 6.03 14.06
C LEU A 111 -7.08 5.50 14.09
N ASP A 112 -7.72 5.38 12.92
CA ASP A 112 -9.08 4.84 12.80
C ASP A 112 -9.19 3.40 13.31
N ALA A 113 -8.16 2.59 13.09
CA ALA A 113 -8.19 1.17 13.47
C ALA A 113 -8.40 0.91 14.97
N GLY A 114 -7.96 1.84 15.83
CA GLY A 114 -8.12 1.74 17.28
C GLY A 114 -8.98 2.87 17.89
N TRP A 115 -9.70 3.63 17.07
CA TRP A 115 -10.34 4.86 17.53
C TRP A 115 -11.50 4.63 18.50
N ASP A 116 -12.31 3.60 18.28
CA ASP A 116 -13.42 3.27 19.18
C ASP A 116 -12.90 2.90 20.57
N GLU A 117 -11.84 2.08 20.65
CA GLU A 117 -11.19 1.71 21.91
C GLU A 117 -10.55 2.93 22.60
N MET A 118 -10.00 3.87 21.82
CA MET A 118 -9.47 5.12 22.35
C MET A 118 -10.55 5.93 23.06
N LEU A 119 -11.72 6.06 22.45
CA LEU A 119 -12.88 6.76 23.02
C LEU A 119 -13.44 6.04 24.25
N ASP A 120 -13.42 4.71 24.26
CA ASP A 120 -13.86 3.86 25.36
C ASP A 120 -12.82 3.75 26.48
N LYS A 121 -11.65 4.40 26.32
CA LYS A 121 -10.50 4.41 27.25
C LYS A 121 -9.82 3.04 27.38
N GLU A 122 -10.00 2.18 26.42
CA GLU A 122 -9.28 0.90 26.28
C GLU A 122 -7.96 1.14 25.53
N TYR A 123 -7.10 1.97 26.10
CA TYR A 123 -5.92 2.53 25.44
C TYR A 123 -4.95 1.48 24.93
N GLY A 124 -4.72 0.39 25.70
CA GLY A 124 -3.86 -0.71 25.27
C GLY A 124 -4.40 -1.41 24.03
N GLN A 125 -5.71 -1.69 23.99
CA GLN A 125 -6.36 -2.31 22.83
C GLN A 125 -6.36 -1.40 21.61
N SER A 126 -6.52 -0.09 21.81
CA SER A 126 -6.39 0.92 20.76
C SER A 126 -5.01 0.85 20.10
N VAL A 127 -3.93 0.88 20.88
CA VAL A 127 -2.55 0.79 20.38
C VAL A 127 -2.30 -0.55 19.67
N ILE A 128 -2.75 -1.66 20.22
CA ILE A 128 -2.61 -2.99 19.61
C ILE A 128 -3.24 -3.02 18.21
N LYS A 129 -4.42 -2.44 18.04
CA LYS A 129 -5.08 -2.35 16.73
C LYS A 129 -4.34 -1.42 15.78
N ALA A 130 -3.87 -0.26 16.26
CA ALA A 130 -3.07 0.67 15.48
C ALA A 130 -1.77 0.02 14.95
N LEU A 131 -1.04 -0.70 15.81
CA LEU A 131 0.18 -1.40 15.42
C LEU A 131 -0.09 -2.55 14.43
N LYS A 132 -1.17 -3.32 14.61
CA LYS A 132 -1.59 -4.35 13.65
C LYS A 132 -1.94 -3.74 12.29
N GLN A 133 -2.55 -2.56 12.26
CA GLN A 133 -2.83 -1.84 11.01
C GLN A 133 -1.53 -1.31 10.36
N THR A 134 -0.58 -0.82 11.17
CA THR A 134 0.75 -0.43 10.70
C THR A 134 1.47 -1.60 10.04
N GLU A 135 1.51 -2.77 10.69
CA GLU A 135 2.09 -4.00 10.14
C GLU A 135 1.45 -4.38 8.79
N LYS A 136 0.14 -4.23 8.67
CA LYS A 136 -0.58 -4.47 7.42
C LYS A 136 -0.14 -3.51 6.30
N TYR A 137 0.06 -2.23 6.60
CA TYR A 137 0.54 -1.25 5.63
C TYR A 137 2.00 -1.51 5.22
N LEU A 138 2.86 -1.87 6.16
CA LEU A 138 4.22 -2.29 5.87
C LEU A 138 4.25 -3.50 4.94
N LYS A 139 3.40 -4.50 5.17
CA LYS A 139 3.25 -5.67 4.30
C LYS A 139 2.75 -5.32 2.89
N GLN A 140 1.92 -4.30 2.74
CA GLN A 140 1.46 -3.82 1.43
C GLN A 140 2.56 -3.10 0.65
N GLY A 141 3.60 -2.62 1.33
CA GLY A 141 4.66 -1.84 0.72
C GLY A 141 4.27 -0.37 0.49
N ARG A 142 5.15 0.37 -0.18
CA ARG A 142 4.93 1.77 -0.55
C ARG A 142 3.82 1.89 -1.59
N THR A 143 3.01 2.94 -1.47
CA THR A 143 1.92 3.20 -2.42
C THR A 143 2.49 3.74 -3.74
N SER A 144 2.02 3.22 -4.88
CA SER A 144 2.39 3.78 -6.19
C SER A 144 1.96 5.25 -6.30
N GLY A 145 2.84 6.09 -6.82
CA GLY A 145 2.61 7.53 -6.90
C GLY A 145 2.81 8.29 -5.58
N GLN A 146 3.32 7.62 -4.53
CA GLN A 146 3.63 8.26 -3.25
C GLN A 146 4.78 9.27 -3.42
N PHE A 147 4.73 10.37 -2.67
CA PHE A 147 5.73 11.42 -2.63
C PHE A 147 5.76 12.11 -1.26
N ARG A 148 6.89 12.74 -0.93
CA ARG A 148 7.00 13.59 0.26
C ARG A 148 6.75 15.04 -0.11
N TYR A 149 6.13 15.80 0.77
CA TYR A 149 5.95 17.23 0.61
C TYR A 149 6.21 17.97 1.93
N ASP A 150 6.62 19.22 1.83
CA ASP A 150 6.80 20.09 2.97
C ASP A 150 5.45 20.60 3.46
N GLU A 151 5.11 20.33 4.72
CA GLU A 151 3.80 20.67 5.30
C GLU A 151 3.51 22.16 5.34
N VAL A 152 4.55 22.99 5.48
CA VAL A 152 4.39 24.45 5.61
C VAL A 152 4.16 25.10 4.25
N THR A 153 4.91 24.65 3.23
CA THR A 153 4.89 25.26 1.89
C THR A 153 4.02 24.49 0.89
N GLY A 154 3.65 23.25 1.20
CA GLY A 154 2.96 22.33 0.28
C GLY A 154 3.81 21.88 -0.92
N ARG A 155 5.11 22.20 -0.90
CA ARG A 155 6.01 21.90 -2.01
C ARG A 155 6.42 20.43 -1.98
N ARG A 156 6.31 19.75 -3.13
CA ARG A 156 6.82 18.38 -3.28
C ARG A 156 8.34 18.34 -3.12
N LEU A 157 8.82 17.41 -2.30
CA LEU A 157 10.23 17.22 -1.97
C LEU A 157 10.88 16.05 -2.72
N THR A 158 10.10 15.03 -3.06
CA THR A 158 10.59 13.83 -3.75
C THR A 158 9.85 13.59 -5.06
N GLU A 159 10.48 12.81 -5.95
CA GLU A 159 9.83 12.26 -7.14
C GLU A 159 8.70 11.29 -6.74
N LEU A 160 7.76 11.04 -7.66
CA LEU A 160 6.73 10.03 -7.47
C LEU A 160 7.38 8.65 -7.38
N TYR A 161 7.01 7.89 -6.36
CA TYR A 161 7.45 6.51 -6.25
C TYR A 161 6.72 5.64 -7.27
N GLU A 162 7.48 4.98 -8.12
CA GLU A 162 6.97 3.92 -8.98
C GLU A 162 7.61 2.60 -8.53
N PRO A 163 6.82 1.59 -8.14
CA PRO A 163 7.37 0.30 -7.74
C PRO A 163 8.10 -0.35 -8.93
N GLU A 164 9.26 -0.95 -8.67
CA GLU A 164 10.11 -1.58 -9.69
C GLU A 164 9.41 -2.65 -10.52
N ASN A 165 8.30 -3.20 -9.99
CA ASN A 165 7.49 -4.23 -10.67
C ASN A 165 6.39 -3.65 -11.57
N THR A 166 6.28 -2.35 -11.76
CA THR A 166 5.39 -1.79 -12.77
C THR A 166 5.97 -2.09 -14.15
N LEU A 167 5.25 -2.90 -14.92
CA LEU A 167 5.64 -3.20 -16.31
C LEU A 167 5.72 -1.89 -17.08
N THR A 168 6.91 -1.57 -17.51
CA THR A 168 7.16 -0.42 -18.39
C THR A 168 6.39 -0.61 -19.69
N GLY A 169 5.86 0.48 -20.29
CA GLY A 169 5.17 0.39 -21.60
C GLY A 169 6.00 -0.33 -22.67
N MET A 170 7.34 -0.24 -22.59
CA MET A 170 8.26 -0.96 -23.45
C MET A 170 8.22 -2.48 -23.22
N GLU A 171 8.16 -2.92 -21.96
CA GLU A 171 8.07 -4.36 -21.62
C GLU A 171 6.74 -4.96 -22.07
N ILE A 172 5.64 -4.22 -21.92
CA ILE A 172 4.32 -4.62 -22.45
C ILE A 172 4.38 -4.77 -23.97
N LEU A 173 5.02 -3.82 -24.66
CA LEU A 173 5.19 -3.85 -26.12
C LEU A 173 6.02 -5.08 -26.55
N ILE A 174 7.14 -5.34 -25.87
CA ILE A 174 8.01 -6.51 -26.15
C ILE A 174 7.23 -7.81 -25.92
N ALA A 175 6.49 -7.92 -24.79
CA ALA A 175 5.68 -9.08 -24.49
C ALA A 175 4.57 -9.29 -25.55
N ALA A 176 3.92 -8.24 -26.01
CA ALA A 176 2.91 -8.30 -27.08
C ALA A 176 3.51 -8.77 -28.40
N ILE A 177 4.67 -8.24 -28.81
CA ILE A 177 5.37 -8.66 -30.03
C ILE A 177 5.78 -10.13 -29.94
N ALA A 178 6.35 -10.57 -28.81
CA ALA A 178 6.72 -11.95 -28.58
C ALA A 178 5.51 -12.88 -28.63
N GLY A 179 4.40 -12.49 -28.01
CA GLY A 179 3.14 -13.23 -28.05
C GLY A 179 2.57 -13.39 -29.47
N LEU A 180 2.59 -12.31 -30.26
CA LEU A 180 2.16 -12.33 -31.66
C LEU A 180 3.07 -13.20 -32.54
N ALA A 181 4.38 -13.22 -32.29
CA ALA A 181 5.32 -14.06 -32.99
C ALA A 181 5.06 -15.57 -32.72
N VAL A 182 4.86 -15.94 -31.45
CA VAL A 182 4.52 -17.32 -31.06
C VAL A 182 3.19 -17.74 -31.68
N MET A 183 2.18 -16.85 -31.65
CA MET A 183 0.87 -17.09 -32.27
C MET A 183 1.00 -17.30 -33.78
N GLY A 184 1.80 -16.48 -34.45
CA GLY A 184 2.05 -16.61 -35.89
C GLY A 184 2.71 -17.94 -36.26
N ILE A 185 3.73 -18.35 -35.49
CA ILE A 185 4.40 -19.66 -35.69
C ILE A 185 3.41 -20.81 -35.46
N PHE A 186 2.57 -20.71 -34.42
CA PHE A 186 1.56 -21.72 -34.13
C PHE A 186 0.55 -21.85 -35.27
N ILE A 187 -0.01 -20.73 -35.75
CA ILE A 187 -0.96 -20.69 -36.88
C ILE A 187 -0.31 -21.25 -38.14
N ALA A 188 0.94 -20.86 -38.45
CA ALA A 188 1.67 -21.37 -39.62
C ALA A 188 1.91 -22.88 -39.52
N SER A 189 2.26 -23.39 -38.35
CA SER A 189 2.47 -24.81 -38.07
C SER A 189 1.19 -25.64 -38.25
N VAL A 190 0.07 -25.13 -37.68
CA VAL A 190 -1.24 -25.81 -37.81
C VAL A 190 -1.74 -25.71 -39.23
N SER A 191 -1.70 -24.55 -39.88
CA SER A 191 -2.12 -24.37 -41.26
C SER A 191 -1.29 -25.22 -42.22
N GLY A 192 0.03 -25.37 -41.96
CA GLY A 192 0.90 -26.23 -42.78
C GLY A 192 0.55 -27.74 -42.66
N LYS A 193 0.08 -28.18 -41.49
CA LYS A 193 -0.35 -29.56 -41.25
C LYS A 193 -1.74 -29.87 -41.79
N TYR A 194 -2.65 -28.91 -41.72
CA TYR A 194 -4.06 -29.08 -42.09
C TYR A 194 -4.42 -28.39 -43.42
N SER A 195 -3.50 -27.69 -44.05
CA SER A 195 -3.65 -27.19 -45.40
C SER A 195 -3.69 -28.43 -46.33
N LEU A 196 -4.84 -28.67 -46.90
CA LEU A 196 -4.99 -29.62 -48.00
C LEU A 196 -4.21 -29.11 -49.20
N LYS A 197 -2.89 -29.37 -49.22
CA LYS A 197 -2.03 -29.04 -50.36
C LYS A 197 -2.54 -29.81 -51.57
N GLY A 198 -3.30 -29.10 -52.39
CA GLY A 198 -3.41 -29.42 -53.82
C GLY A 198 -4.04 -30.74 -54.17
N SER A 199 -4.84 -31.37 -53.29
CA SER A 199 -5.81 -32.32 -53.76
C SER A 199 -6.99 -31.55 -54.34
N THR A 200 -6.81 -31.10 -55.54
CA THR A 200 -7.92 -30.64 -56.38
C THR A 200 -8.74 -31.88 -56.72
N TYR A 201 -9.46 -32.40 -55.73
CA TYR A 201 -10.62 -33.19 -56.07
C TYR A 201 -11.69 -32.16 -56.49
N SER A 202 -11.54 -31.71 -57.71
CA SER A 202 -12.58 -30.97 -58.39
C SER A 202 -13.70 -32.00 -58.64
N TYR A 203 -14.69 -31.96 -57.78
CA TYR A 203 -15.91 -32.70 -57.99
C TYR A 203 -16.59 -32.08 -59.22
N ASP A 204 -16.57 -32.80 -60.32
CA ASP A 204 -17.26 -32.36 -61.55
C ASP A 204 -18.77 -32.46 -61.32
N LEU A 205 -19.32 -31.39 -60.76
CA LEU A 205 -20.77 -31.23 -60.54
C LEU A 205 -21.55 -31.27 -61.87
N ASN A 206 -20.96 -30.88 -62.98
CA ASN A 206 -21.63 -30.85 -64.28
C ASN A 206 -21.71 -32.25 -64.92
N GLY A 207 -20.75 -33.14 -64.58
CA GLY A 207 -20.77 -34.52 -65.10
C GLY A 207 -21.58 -35.51 -64.29
N LEU A 208 -21.75 -35.23 -62.96
CA LEU A 208 -22.32 -36.15 -62.00
C LEU A 208 -23.68 -35.76 -61.44
N ALA A 209 -24.10 -34.51 -61.58
CA ALA A 209 -25.41 -34.06 -61.08
C ALA A 209 -26.05 -33.01 -62.03
N SER A 210 -27.22 -33.35 -62.56
CA SER A 210 -28.06 -32.39 -63.29
C SER A 210 -29.13 -31.84 -62.31
N VAL A 211 -28.94 -30.62 -61.82
CA VAL A 211 -29.94 -29.94 -60.99
C VAL A 211 -30.84 -29.10 -61.91
N LYS A 212 -32.08 -29.56 -62.11
CA LYS A 212 -33.14 -28.72 -62.74
C LYS A 212 -33.89 -27.98 -61.64
N LEU A 213 -33.58 -26.68 -61.47
CA LEU A 213 -34.38 -25.84 -60.64
C LEU A 213 -35.63 -25.39 -61.41
N SER A 214 -36.79 -25.73 -60.90
CA SER A 214 -38.08 -25.30 -61.48
C SER A 214 -38.43 -23.85 -61.13
N ARG A 215 -37.76 -23.28 -60.18
CA ARG A 215 -37.90 -21.88 -59.77
C ARG A 215 -36.63 -21.40 -59.10
N ASN A 216 -36.12 -20.28 -59.50
CA ASN A 216 -34.95 -19.58 -58.92
C ASN A 216 -35.42 -18.24 -58.36
N ASP A 217 -35.97 -18.26 -57.13
CA ASP A 217 -36.38 -17.05 -56.42
C ASP A 217 -35.49 -16.83 -55.24
N SER A 218 -34.81 -15.72 -55.21
CA SER A 218 -34.08 -15.24 -54.04
C SER A 218 -34.93 -14.22 -53.28
N HIS A 219 -35.48 -14.64 -52.15
CA HIS A 219 -36.12 -13.75 -51.23
C HIS A 219 -35.18 -13.34 -50.12
N PHE A 220 -34.96 -12.03 -49.95
CA PHE A 220 -34.35 -11.47 -48.78
C PHE A 220 -35.31 -11.64 -47.58
N VAL A 221 -34.92 -12.47 -46.62
CA VAL A 221 -35.82 -12.89 -45.56
C VAL A 221 -35.81 -11.98 -44.36
N ARG A 222 -34.70 -11.38 -44.00
CA ARG A 222 -34.59 -10.35 -42.95
C ARG A 222 -33.15 -10.04 -42.61
N GLU A 223 -32.84 -8.74 -42.44
CA GLU A 223 -31.64 -8.30 -41.74
C GLU A 223 -32.01 -7.85 -40.32
N HIS A 224 -31.46 -8.45 -39.30
CA HIS A 224 -31.68 -8.04 -37.93
C HIS A 224 -30.39 -7.39 -37.37
N VAL A 225 -30.41 -6.07 -37.33
CA VAL A 225 -29.33 -5.30 -36.71
C VAL A 225 -29.69 -5.07 -35.25
N THR A 226 -29.04 -5.80 -34.33
CA THR A 226 -29.16 -5.57 -32.91
C THR A 226 -28.10 -4.55 -32.50
N ARG A 227 -28.50 -3.31 -32.24
CA ARG A 227 -27.63 -2.32 -31.58
C ARG A 227 -27.72 -2.51 -30.08
N VAL A 228 -26.67 -3.03 -29.48
CA VAL A 228 -26.47 -3.01 -28.04
C VAL A 228 -25.79 -1.69 -27.72
N LYS A 229 -26.49 -0.80 -27.00
CA LYS A 229 -25.89 0.40 -26.46
C LYS A 229 -24.94 -0.02 -25.34
N HIS A 230 -23.65 0.17 -25.52
CA HIS A 230 -22.69 0.05 -24.42
C HIS A 230 -23.05 1.09 -23.37
N PRO A 231 -23.17 0.70 -22.08
CA PRO A 231 -23.29 1.69 -21.01
C PRO A 231 -22.03 2.54 -21.01
N ASP A 232 -22.20 3.85 -20.92
CA ASP A 232 -21.11 4.77 -20.70
C ASP A 232 -20.39 4.36 -19.39
N PRO A 233 -19.06 4.35 -19.35
CA PRO A 233 -18.35 4.06 -18.12
C PRO A 233 -18.76 5.10 -17.07
N PRO A 234 -18.98 4.69 -15.80
CA PRO A 234 -19.31 5.63 -14.75
C PRO A 234 -18.17 6.65 -14.66
N SER A 235 -18.56 7.93 -14.71
CA SER A 235 -17.63 9.02 -14.44
C SER A 235 -17.15 8.81 -13.00
N SER A 236 -15.92 8.32 -12.86
CA SER A 236 -15.24 8.28 -11.58
C SER A 236 -14.98 9.73 -11.17
N SER A 237 -15.78 10.21 -10.23
CA SER A 237 -15.39 11.35 -9.42
C SER A 237 -14.14 10.90 -8.66
N HIS A 238 -12.98 11.32 -9.11
CA HIS A 238 -11.75 11.19 -8.36
C HIS A 238 -11.87 12.11 -7.14
N SER A 239 -12.32 11.54 -6.02
CA SER A 239 -11.85 12.04 -4.74
C SER A 239 -10.36 11.68 -4.73
N GLY A 240 -9.51 12.68 -4.89
CA GLY A 240 -8.07 12.48 -4.89
C GLY A 240 -7.66 11.95 -3.52
N SER A 241 -7.42 10.64 -3.42
CA SER A 241 -6.64 10.11 -2.33
C SER A 241 -5.23 10.64 -2.51
N SER A 242 -4.80 11.53 -1.62
CA SER A 242 -3.44 12.06 -1.66
C SER A 242 -2.50 10.99 -1.17
N HIS A 243 -1.70 10.40 -2.07
CA HIS A 243 -0.61 9.49 -1.72
C HIS A 243 0.63 10.26 -1.23
N GLY A 244 0.41 11.44 -0.64
CA GLY A 244 1.46 12.27 -0.10
C GLY A 244 1.78 11.91 1.35
N SER A 245 3.03 12.13 1.75
CA SER A 245 3.47 12.15 3.14
C SER A 245 3.93 13.55 3.47
N GLY A 246 3.24 14.22 4.38
CA GLY A 246 3.64 15.50 4.93
C GLY A 246 4.94 15.35 5.71
N THR A 247 5.85 16.29 5.56
CA THR A 247 7.10 16.30 6.29
C THR A 247 7.41 17.66 6.87
N HIS A 248 8.00 17.65 8.07
CA HIS A 248 8.51 18.84 8.76
C HIS A 248 9.88 18.53 9.38
N VAL A 249 10.54 19.56 9.87
CA VAL A 249 11.85 19.43 10.48
C VAL A 249 11.72 19.63 11.98
N SER A 250 12.23 18.67 12.77
CA SER A 250 12.26 18.74 14.23
C SER A 250 13.28 19.77 14.74
N SER A 251 13.29 20.02 16.04
CA SER A 251 14.25 20.91 16.69
C SER A 251 15.70 20.42 16.55
N SER A 252 15.93 19.12 16.39
CA SER A 252 17.23 18.51 16.17
C SER A 252 17.74 18.66 14.73
N GLY A 253 16.87 19.07 13.79
CA GLY A 253 17.15 19.15 12.35
C GLY A 253 16.84 17.88 11.57
N ALA A 254 16.28 16.84 12.21
CA ALA A 254 15.82 15.64 11.52
C ALA A 254 14.50 15.88 10.79
N THR A 255 14.27 15.14 9.69
CA THR A 255 13.00 15.20 8.94
C THR A 255 12.05 14.15 9.47
N HIS A 256 10.91 14.59 9.92
CA HIS A 256 9.80 13.76 10.37
C HIS A 256 8.60 13.90 9.44
N GLY A 257 7.81 12.82 9.34
CA GLY A 257 6.44 12.83 8.93
C GLY A 257 5.57 12.55 10.15
N GLY A 258 4.29 12.69 10.02
CA GLY A 258 3.41 12.29 11.09
C GLY A 258 2.10 13.06 11.13
N GLY A 259 1.15 12.49 11.83
CA GLY A 259 -0.16 13.09 12.03
C GLY A 259 -0.80 12.65 13.35
N GLY A 260 -1.87 13.30 13.71
CA GLY A 260 -2.53 12.97 14.96
C GLY A 260 -3.96 13.45 15.05
N ARG A 261 -4.68 12.91 16.04
CA ARG A 261 -6.09 13.21 16.29
C ARG A 261 -6.34 13.43 17.78
N SER A 262 -7.24 14.37 18.10
CA SER A 262 -7.69 14.61 19.47
C SER A 262 -8.87 13.71 19.84
N PHE A 263 -8.91 13.23 21.10
CA PHE A 263 -9.93 12.35 21.67
C PHE A 263 -10.55 12.88 22.98
#